data_2e94383d9b39288ee8631f52f039525b
#
_entry.id   2e94383d9b39288ee8631f52f039525b
#
_cell.length_a   1.000
_cell.length_b   1.000
_cell.length_c   1.000
_cell.angle_alpha   90.00
_cell.angle_beta   90.00
_cell.angle_gamma   90.00
#
_symmetry.space_group_name_H-M   'P 1'
#
loop_
_entity.id
_entity.type
_entity.pdbx_description
1 polymer ?
#
loop_
_entity_poly.entity_id
_entity_poly.type
_entity_poly.pdbx_seq_one_letter_code
_entity_poly.pdbx_strand_id
1 'polypeptide(L)'
;MNSSTRIVFLSLFILLGSVATLNSQTYEKKTLCAKKIENAPKIDGDLSDEAWNGAEIAGEFITLSPYPDRQPYQKTEVRVLYDNESLYIGAYMYDTSPDSILKQLTIRDRLDNSDYFSVSLGCFQDGQNGFEFGITPSGVQIDTRLGINEEDGSWNSVWQCNTRITDKGWIAEYKIPYAALRFPDLPTQNWDINFYRNIRRIREESLWQPKNPAIEGFVNQMGEVTGITGIKPPVRLALFPYLTGYYDIFPNSDGGTTKGFSYTGGMDIKYGITDAFTLDATVIPDFGQVAFDAQVLNLSPFEVYFNENRAFFTEGTELFQKGELFYSRRIGGSPINIDVLDEIAETDSIISYNSEVQLLNASKV
;
A
#
# COMPACT_ATOMS: atom_id res chain seq x y z
N MET A 1 -49.75 -17.49 -47.63
CA MET A 1 -48.77 -16.96 -46.68
C MET A 1 -48.08 -15.78 -47.33
N ASN A 2 -48.41 -14.58 -46.87
CA ASN A 2 -47.99 -13.33 -47.52
C ASN A 2 -46.46 -13.11 -47.38
N SER A 3 -45.86 -12.52 -48.40
CA SER A 3 -44.42 -12.24 -48.47
C SER A 3 -43.90 -11.46 -47.25
N SER A 4 -44.72 -10.63 -46.63
CA SER A 4 -44.42 -9.88 -45.40
C SER A 4 -44.16 -10.77 -44.19
N THR A 5 -44.84 -11.92 -44.08
CA THR A 5 -44.66 -12.86 -42.98
C THR A 5 -43.34 -13.63 -43.07
N ARG A 6 -42.82 -13.83 -44.31
CA ARG A 6 -41.51 -14.48 -44.51
C ARG A 6 -40.32 -13.58 -44.16
N ILE A 7 -40.48 -12.27 -44.38
CA ILE A 7 -39.41 -11.28 -44.04
C ILE A 7 -39.31 -11.11 -42.53
N VAL A 8 -40.42 -11.13 -41.78
CA VAL A 8 -40.42 -11.03 -40.32
C VAL A 8 -39.83 -12.27 -39.67
N PHE A 9 -40.06 -13.47 -40.21
CA PHE A 9 -39.42 -14.68 -39.72
C PHE A 9 -37.91 -14.75 -40.02
N LEU A 10 -37.47 -14.22 -41.15
CA LEU A 10 -36.06 -14.20 -41.52
C LEU A 10 -35.28 -13.19 -40.69
N SER A 11 -35.87 -12.04 -40.37
CA SER A 11 -35.25 -11.03 -39.47
C SER A 11 -35.21 -11.49 -38.02
N LEU A 12 -36.19 -12.27 -37.54
CA LEU A 12 -36.16 -12.83 -36.19
C LEU A 12 -35.11 -13.93 -36.06
N PHE A 13 -34.81 -14.69 -37.10
CA PHE A 13 -33.78 -15.74 -37.09
C PHE A 13 -32.35 -15.15 -37.15
N ILE A 14 -32.18 -13.97 -37.80
CA ILE A 14 -30.90 -13.25 -37.83
C ILE A 14 -30.61 -12.56 -36.48
N LEU A 15 -31.65 -12.13 -35.75
CA LEU A 15 -31.50 -11.54 -34.40
C LEU A 15 -31.15 -12.58 -33.31
N LEU A 16 -31.53 -13.84 -33.52
CA LEU A 16 -31.22 -14.96 -32.60
C LEU A 16 -29.83 -15.59 -32.85
N GLY A 17 -29.19 -15.25 -33.98
CA GLY A 17 -27.89 -15.81 -34.36
C GLY A 17 -26.67 -15.05 -33.82
N SER A 18 -26.85 -13.89 -33.14
CA SER A 18 -25.75 -13.12 -32.56
C SER A 18 -25.75 -13.16 -31.02
N VAL A 19 -26.02 -14.31 -30.45
CA VAL A 19 -25.49 -14.58 -29.11
C VAL A 19 -23.98 -14.78 -29.28
N ALA A 20 -23.23 -13.69 -29.25
CA ALA A 20 -21.80 -13.76 -29.06
C ALA A 20 -21.61 -14.55 -27.76
N THR A 21 -21.09 -15.76 -27.87
CA THR A 21 -20.56 -16.47 -26.71
C THR A 21 -19.43 -15.61 -26.22
N LEU A 22 -19.70 -14.79 -25.21
CA LEU A 22 -18.68 -14.22 -24.35
C LEU A 22 -17.97 -15.43 -23.72
N ASN A 23 -16.93 -15.92 -24.39
CA ASN A 23 -16.00 -16.83 -23.79
C ASN A 23 -15.35 -16.06 -22.64
N SER A 24 -15.91 -16.19 -21.44
CA SER A 24 -15.22 -15.82 -20.22
C SER A 24 -13.96 -16.70 -20.17
N GLN A 25 -12.82 -16.12 -20.49
CA GLN A 25 -11.55 -16.80 -20.40
C GLN A 25 -11.27 -17.02 -18.91
N THR A 26 -11.45 -18.25 -18.45
CA THR A 26 -11.07 -18.66 -17.10
C THR A 26 -9.65 -19.19 -17.14
N TYR A 27 -8.75 -18.52 -16.42
CA TYR A 27 -7.38 -19.01 -16.24
C TYR A 27 -7.37 -20.10 -15.16
N GLU A 28 -6.60 -21.16 -15.40
CA GLU A 28 -6.33 -22.14 -14.37
C GLU A 28 -5.53 -21.48 -13.24
N LYS A 29 -5.92 -21.73 -11.99
CA LYS A 29 -5.24 -21.17 -10.82
C LYS A 29 -3.85 -21.78 -10.66
N LYS A 30 -2.80 -20.95 -10.79
CA LYS A 30 -1.43 -21.36 -10.57
C LYS A 30 -1.17 -21.63 -9.11
N THR A 31 -0.35 -22.62 -8.83
CA THR A 31 0.09 -22.97 -7.47
C THR A 31 1.61 -22.93 -7.39
N LEU A 32 2.12 -22.56 -6.22
CA LEU A 32 3.54 -22.51 -5.89
C LEU A 32 3.74 -23.09 -4.49
N CYS A 33 4.73 -24.00 -4.33
CA CYS A 33 5.05 -24.52 -3.01
C CYS A 33 6.14 -23.69 -2.34
N ALA A 34 5.85 -23.09 -1.19
CA ALA A 34 6.84 -22.39 -0.39
C ALA A 34 7.81 -23.37 0.27
N LYS A 35 9.12 -23.09 0.19
CA LYS A 35 10.14 -23.92 0.82
C LYS A 35 10.39 -23.47 2.26
N LYS A 36 10.29 -24.39 3.23
CA LYS A 36 10.71 -24.13 4.61
C LYS A 36 12.24 -24.06 4.74
N ILE A 37 12.72 -23.08 5.48
CA ILE A 37 14.14 -22.89 5.75
C ILE A 37 14.41 -22.82 7.27
N GLU A 38 15.63 -23.19 7.68
CA GLU A 38 16.11 -23.06 9.05
C GLU A 38 16.95 -21.80 9.22
N ASN A 39 17.72 -21.44 8.20
CA ASN A 39 18.58 -20.27 8.20
C ASN A 39 18.03 -19.24 7.20
N ALA A 40 17.68 -18.07 7.68
CA ALA A 40 17.19 -16.97 6.88
C ALA A 40 18.25 -16.49 5.86
N PRO A 41 17.89 -16.18 4.60
CA PRO A 41 18.79 -15.53 3.67
C PRO A 41 19.13 -14.11 4.17
N LYS A 42 20.27 -13.59 3.72
CA LYS A 42 20.55 -12.16 3.87
C LYS A 42 19.70 -11.38 2.89
N ILE A 43 19.17 -10.29 3.34
CA ILE A 43 18.40 -9.39 2.47
C ILE A 43 19.36 -8.32 1.94
N ASP A 44 20.14 -8.66 0.92
CA ASP A 44 21.20 -7.81 0.37
C ASP A 44 21.12 -7.59 -1.15
N GLY A 45 20.03 -8.12 -1.79
CA GLY A 45 19.78 -8.03 -3.23
C GLY A 45 20.56 -9.08 -4.02
N ASP A 46 20.93 -10.21 -3.41
CA ASP A 46 21.66 -11.30 -4.05
C ASP A 46 21.01 -12.65 -3.74
N LEU A 47 20.55 -13.36 -4.77
CA LEU A 47 19.93 -14.68 -4.64
C LEU A 47 20.94 -15.83 -4.65
N SER A 48 22.22 -15.57 -4.35
CA SER A 48 23.25 -16.60 -4.28
C SER A 48 23.27 -17.38 -2.97
N ASP A 49 22.55 -16.94 -1.95
CA ASP A 49 22.44 -17.64 -0.68
C ASP A 49 21.90 -19.06 -0.86
N GLU A 50 22.45 -20.02 -0.12
CA GLU A 50 22.08 -21.43 -0.19
C GLU A 50 20.59 -21.67 0.11
N ALA A 51 19.97 -20.79 0.88
CA ALA A 51 18.55 -20.85 1.22
C ALA A 51 17.67 -20.89 -0.03
N TRP A 52 18.02 -20.16 -1.09
CA TRP A 52 17.27 -20.08 -2.34
C TRP A 52 17.40 -21.34 -3.22
N ASN A 53 18.39 -22.20 -2.97
CA ASN A 53 18.61 -23.40 -3.75
C ASN A 53 17.47 -24.41 -3.56
N GLY A 54 16.99 -24.95 -4.69
CA GLY A 54 15.93 -25.96 -4.69
C GLY A 54 14.52 -25.43 -4.32
N ALA A 55 14.35 -24.11 -4.20
CA ALA A 55 13.03 -23.51 -4.13
C ALA A 55 12.33 -23.56 -5.49
N GLU A 56 11.05 -23.79 -5.49
CA GLU A 56 10.23 -23.77 -6.69
C GLU A 56 10.24 -22.36 -7.32
N ILE A 57 10.21 -22.28 -8.64
CA ILE A 57 10.27 -21.03 -9.39
C ILE A 57 8.89 -20.72 -9.94
N ALA A 58 8.30 -19.62 -9.48
CA ALA A 58 7.17 -18.99 -10.15
C ALA A 58 7.70 -18.20 -11.36
N GLY A 59 7.47 -18.76 -12.53
CA GLY A 59 7.78 -18.16 -13.83
C GLY A 59 6.52 -18.02 -14.68
N GLU A 60 6.71 -17.92 -16.01
CA GLU A 60 5.59 -17.90 -16.97
C GLU A 60 4.57 -16.78 -16.69
N PHE A 61 5.08 -15.57 -16.46
CA PHE A 61 4.26 -14.39 -16.37
C PHE A 61 3.51 -14.14 -17.66
N ILE A 62 2.35 -13.51 -17.58
CA ILE A 62 1.49 -13.14 -18.70
C ILE A 62 1.29 -11.63 -18.68
N THR A 63 1.35 -10.99 -19.85
CA THR A 63 1.14 -9.55 -19.97
C THR A 63 -0.31 -9.15 -19.66
N LEU A 64 -0.46 -8.05 -18.93
CA LEU A 64 -1.73 -7.38 -18.66
C LEU A 64 -1.91 -6.20 -19.63
N SER A 65 -0.88 -5.43 -19.86
CA SER A 65 -0.86 -4.29 -20.77
C SER A 65 0.50 -4.14 -21.45
N PRO A 66 0.64 -3.50 -22.61
CA PRO A 66 -0.43 -2.95 -23.46
C PRO A 66 -1.14 -4.01 -24.31
N TYR A 67 -0.61 -5.21 -24.39
CA TYR A 67 -1.18 -6.31 -25.15
C TYR A 67 -1.41 -7.49 -24.22
N PRO A 68 -2.62 -7.70 -23.72
CA PRO A 68 -2.88 -8.77 -22.77
C PRO A 68 -2.68 -10.17 -23.36
N ASP A 69 -2.51 -11.15 -22.48
CA ASP A 69 -2.45 -12.59 -22.78
C ASP A 69 -1.26 -13.01 -23.67
N ARG A 70 -0.13 -12.30 -23.55
CA ARG A 70 1.11 -12.64 -24.27
C ARG A 70 2.23 -12.95 -23.27
N GLN A 71 3.28 -13.57 -23.78
CA GLN A 71 4.53 -13.64 -23.03
C GLN A 71 5.13 -12.24 -22.89
N PRO A 72 5.59 -11.88 -21.66
CA PRO A 72 6.28 -10.61 -21.42
C PRO A 72 7.55 -10.51 -22.25
N TYR A 73 7.91 -9.27 -22.58
CA TYR A 73 9.16 -8.99 -23.30
C TYR A 73 10.40 -9.44 -22.53
N GLN A 74 10.33 -9.40 -21.20
CA GLN A 74 11.43 -9.80 -20.32
C GLN A 74 10.94 -10.85 -19.30
N LYS A 75 11.80 -11.83 -19.03
CA LYS A 75 11.52 -12.93 -18.10
C LYS A 75 11.52 -12.42 -16.64
N THR A 76 10.68 -13.03 -15.81
CA THR A 76 10.68 -12.87 -14.35
C THR A 76 10.69 -14.24 -13.69
N GLU A 77 11.50 -14.41 -12.66
CA GLU A 77 11.54 -15.60 -11.81
C GLU A 77 11.37 -15.20 -10.35
N VAL A 78 10.47 -15.85 -9.64
CA VAL A 78 10.23 -15.60 -8.24
C VAL A 78 10.33 -16.89 -7.43
N ARG A 79 10.90 -16.83 -6.24
CA ARG A 79 11.01 -17.92 -5.28
C ARG A 79 10.41 -17.47 -3.95
N VAL A 80 9.76 -18.41 -3.26
CA VAL A 80 9.13 -18.17 -1.96
C VAL A 80 9.71 -19.12 -0.93
N LEU A 81 10.25 -18.56 0.15
CA LEU A 81 10.73 -19.30 1.30
C LEU A 81 9.99 -18.83 2.54
N TYR A 82 9.99 -19.63 3.59
CA TYR A 82 9.46 -19.24 4.88
C TYR A 82 10.19 -19.91 6.04
N ASP A 83 10.19 -19.25 7.18
CA ASP A 83 10.59 -19.80 8.45
C ASP A 83 9.47 -19.65 9.51
N ASN A 84 9.78 -19.68 10.79
CA ASN A 84 8.79 -19.50 11.84
C ASN A 84 8.41 -18.03 12.11
N GLU A 85 9.09 -17.07 11.51
CA GLU A 85 8.94 -15.64 11.80
C GLU A 85 8.52 -14.81 10.57
N SER A 86 8.91 -15.25 9.37
CA SER A 86 8.80 -14.42 8.16
C SER A 86 8.57 -15.25 6.89
N LEU A 87 7.97 -14.60 5.91
CA LEU A 87 7.96 -15.01 4.52
C LEU A 87 9.10 -14.28 3.78
N TYR A 88 9.81 -14.99 2.93
CA TYR A 88 10.89 -14.43 2.11
C TYR A 88 10.57 -14.60 0.64
N ILE A 89 10.75 -13.53 -0.14
CA ILE A 89 10.54 -13.52 -1.57
C ILE A 89 11.84 -13.11 -2.26
N GLY A 90 12.32 -13.92 -3.17
CA GLY A 90 13.45 -13.61 -4.02
C GLY A 90 13.00 -13.53 -5.47
N ALA A 91 13.08 -12.35 -6.06
CA ALA A 91 12.64 -12.09 -7.42
C ALA A 91 13.80 -11.65 -8.31
N TYR A 92 13.94 -12.28 -9.47
CA TYR A 92 14.86 -11.86 -10.52
C TYR A 92 14.08 -11.34 -11.71
N MET A 93 14.14 -10.07 -11.95
CA MET A 93 13.56 -9.38 -13.09
C MET A 93 14.62 -9.24 -14.19
N TYR A 94 14.70 -10.23 -15.09
CA TYR A 94 15.63 -10.19 -16.21
C TYR A 94 15.34 -9.00 -17.12
N ASP A 95 16.41 -8.45 -17.70
CA ASP A 95 16.33 -7.36 -18.64
C ASP A 95 17.51 -7.40 -19.62
N THR A 96 17.21 -7.34 -20.91
CA THR A 96 18.24 -7.34 -21.97
C THR A 96 18.96 -6.00 -22.09
N SER A 97 18.49 -4.96 -21.40
CA SER A 97 19.06 -3.61 -21.41
C SER A 97 19.08 -3.01 -19.99
N PRO A 98 19.87 -3.58 -19.05
CA PRO A 98 19.84 -3.18 -17.65
C PRO A 98 20.13 -1.69 -17.42
N ASP A 99 20.93 -1.05 -18.27
CA ASP A 99 21.26 0.37 -18.21
C ASP A 99 20.03 1.28 -18.44
N SER A 100 18.98 0.74 -19.05
CA SER A 100 17.73 1.46 -19.33
C SER A 100 16.61 1.17 -18.31
N ILE A 101 16.90 0.48 -17.22
CA ILE A 101 15.98 0.30 -16.10
C ILE A 101 15.71 1.65 -15.44
N LEU A 102 14.44 2.01 -15.37
CA LEU A 102 14.03 3.26 -14.72
C LEU A 102 14.03 3.07 -13.21
N LYS A 103 14.74 3.96 -12.51
CA LYS A 103 15.03 3.84 -11.06
C LYS A 103 15.01 5.20 -10.35
N GLN A 104 13.99 5.99 -10.59
CA GLN A 104 13.86 7.26 -9.90
C GLN A 104 13.71 7.04 -8.39
N LEU A 105 14.58 7.68 -7.60
CA LEU A 105 14.44 7.68 -6.14
C LEU A 105 13.36 8.67 -5.73
N THR A 106 12.44 8.20 -4.91
CA THR A 106 11.33 8.98 -4.38
C THR A 106 11.18 8.72 -2.88
N ILE A 107 10.22 9.37 -2.24
CA ILE A 107 9.80 9.01 -0.87
C ILE A 107 9.00 7.70 -0.89
N ARG A 108 8.91 7.02 0.25
CA ARG A 108 8.06 5.83 0.46
C ARG A 108 6.65 6.08 -0.09
N ASP A 109 6.03 5.04 -0.62
CA ASP A 109 4.68 5.00 -1.19
C ASP A 109 4.47 5.88 -2.44
N ARG A 110 5.57 6.26 -3.10
CA ARG A 110 5.53 6.97 -4.38
C ARG A 110 6.34 6.28 -5.45
N LEU A 111 5.62 5.79 -6.46
CA LEU A 111 6.24 5.06 -7.58
C LEU A 111 6.93 6.00 -8.59
N ASP A 112 6.33 7.11 -8.91
CA ASP A 112 6.75 8.08 -9.95
C ASP A 112 7.24 7.38 -11.26
N ASN A 113 8.44 7.71 -11.76
CA ASN A 113 8.96 7.18 -13.03
C ASN A 113 10.00 6.08 -12.81
N SER A 114 9.57 4.95 -12.26
CA SER A 114 10.41 3.79 -12.00
C SER A 114 9.82 2.50 -12.53
N ASP A 115 10.66 1.51 -12.80
CA ASP A 115 10.24 0.12 -12.88
C ASP A 115 9.74 -0.33 -11.50
N TYR A 116 8.93 -1.38 -11.47
CA TYR A 116 8.25 -1.80 -10.25
C TYR A 116 8.03 -3.30 -10.22
N PHE A 117 8.17 -3.89 -9.05
CA PHE A 117 7.79 -5.26 -8.77
C PHE A 117 7.04 -5.34 -7.46
N SER A 118 5.94 -6.08 -7.41
CA SER A 118 5.20 -6.28 -6.18
C SER A 118 4.74 -7.72 -5.97
N VAL A 119 4.50 -8.02 -4.70
CA VAL A 119 3.95 -9.27 -4.19
C VAL A 119 2.64 -8.96 -3.49
N SER A 120 1.55 -9.58 -3.95
CA SER A 120 0.24 -9.48 -3.33
C SER A 120 -0.08 -10.78 -2.59
N LEU A 121 -0.56 -10.68 -1.35
CA LEU A 121 -0.86 -11.80 -0.45
C LEU A 121 -2.29 -11.69 0.09
N GLY A 122 -3.09 -12.75 -0.04
CA GLY A 122 -4.41 -12.91 0.58
C GLY A 122 -4.37 -14.05 1.60
N CYS A 123 -4.07 -13.72 2.86
CA CYS A 123 -3.77 -14.74 3.87
C CYS A 123 -5.01 -15.37 4.53
N PHE A 124 -6.22 -14.82 4.27
CA PHE A 124 -7.48 -15.38 4.77
C PHE A 124 -8.19 -16.29 3.78
N GLN A 125 -7.77 -16.32 2.51
CA GLN A 125 -8.46 -17.01 1.41
C GLN A 125 -9.93 -16.62 1.29
N ASP A 126 -10.28 -15.39 1.65
CA ASP A 126 -11.65 -14.86 1.56
C ASP A 126 -11.94 -14.24 0.18
N GLY A 127 -10.91 -14.12 -0.67
CA GLY A 127 -10.97 -13.51 -1.98
C GLY A 127 -11.26 -12.01 -1.96
N GLN A 128 -11.17 -11.38 -0.79
CA GLN A 128 -11.55 -9.98 -0.58
C GLN A 128 -10.41 -9.13 -0.02
N ASN A 129 -9.71 -9.66 0.98
CA ASN A 129 -8.71 -8.92 1.73
C ASN A 129 -7.29 -9.42 1.41
N GLY A 130 -6.40 -8.47 1.16
CA GLY A 130 -4.99 -8.76 0.89
C GLY A 130 -4.06 -7.63 1.26
N PHE A 131 -2.79 -7.89 1.06
CA PHE A 131 -1.70 -6.94 1.26
C PHE A 131 -0.80 -6.96 0.04
N GLU A 132 -0.34 -5.80 -0.39
CA GLU A 132 0.66 -5.68 -1.44
C GLU A 132 1.93 -5.06 -0.87
N PHE A 133 3.06 -5.63 -1.26
CA PHE A 133 4.41 -5.19 -0.91
C PHE A 133 5.18 -4.96 -2.21
N GLY A 134 5.44 -3.72 -2.53
CA GLY A 134 6.08 -3.33 -3.77
C GLY A 134 7.43 -2.66 -3.56
N ILE A 135 8.29 -2.77 -4.55
CA ILE A 135 9.62 -2.16 -4.54
C ILE A 135 10.02 -1.67 -5.92
N THR A 136 10.76 -0.57 -5.95
CA THR A 136 11.43 -0.08 -7.15
C THR A 136 12.90 -0.53 -7.20
N PRO A 137 13.58 -0.49 -8.36
CA PRO A 137 15.01 -0.83 -8.44
C PRO A 137 15.92 0.07 -7.61
N SER A 138 15.44 1.25 -7.18
CA SER A 138 16.13 2.17 -6.25
C SER A 138 15.85 1.88 -4.78
N GLY A 139 15.05 0.83 -4.46
CA GLY A 139 14.75 0.44 -3.09
C GLY A 139 13.59 1.21 -2.44
N VAL A 140 12.80 1.95 -3.20
CA VAL A 140 11.60 2.61 -2.66
C VAL A 140 10.53 1.57 -2.37
N GLN A 141 10.11 1.48 -1.12
CA GLN A 141 9.04 0.60 -0.65
C GLN A 141 7.67 1.23 -0.86
N ILE A 142 6.71 0.39 -1.23
CA ILE A 142 5.31 0.74 -1.39
C ILE A 142 4.50 -0.38 -0.75
N ASP A 143 3.62 -0.05 0.17
CA ASP A 143 2.73 -1.04 0.79
C ASP A 143 1.28 -0.56 0.70
N THR A 144 0.40 -1.51 0.40
CA THR A 144 -1.00 -1.24 0.16
C THR A 144 -1.86 -2.34 0.78
N ARG A 145 -2.95 -1.97 1.41
CA ARG A 145 -3.98 -2.93 1.78
C ARG A 145 -4.98 -3.06 0.64
N LEU A 146 -5.23 -4.29 0.21
CA LEU A 146 -6.14 -4.61 -0.87
C LEU A 146 -7.52 -4.97 -0.33
N GLY A 147 -8.57 -4.40 -0.91
CA GLY A 147 -9.97 -4.77 -0.73
C GLY A 147 -10.58 -5.27 -2.05
N ILE A 148 -11.90 -5.49 -2.08
CA ILE A 148 -12.58 -5.97 -3.30
C ILE A 148 -12.44 -4.94 -4.43
N ASN A 149 -12.74 -3.67 -4.14
CA ASN A 149 -12.76 -2.56 -5.09
C ASN A 149 -11.95 -1.35 -4.59
N GLU A 150 -11.21 -1.50 -3.52
CA GLU A 150 -10.49 -0.41 -2.86
C GLU A 150 -9.06 -0.83 -2.56
N GLU A 151 -8.13 0.08 -2.80
CA GLU A 151 -6.74 -0.03 -2.44
C GLU A 151 -6.41 1.09 -1.46
N ASP A 152 -5.99 0.71 -0.24
CA ASP A 152 -5.60 1.67 0.79
C ASP A 152 -4.08 1.80 0.83
N GLY A 153 -3.55 2.75 0.08
CA GLY A 153 -2.11 3.09 0.06
C GLY A 153 -1.66 3.91 1.27
N SER A 154 -2.55 4.23 2.22
CA SER A 154 -2.17 4.86 3.48
C SER A 154 -1.78 3.83 4.56
N TRP A 155 -2.07 2.55 4.30
CA TRP A 155 -1.65 1.47 5.17
C TRP A 155 -0.14 1.29 5.14
N ASN A 156 0.48 1.28 6.31
CA ASN A 156 1.91 1.12 6.46
C ASN A 156 2.27 -0.11 7.29
N SER A 157 3.28 -0.84 6.84
CA SER A 157 3.80 -2.01 7.53
C SER A 157 5.32 -1.98 7.68
N VAL A 158 5.83 -2.75 8.63
CA VAL A 158 7.28 -2.91 8.83
C VAL A 158 7.75 -4.19 8.16
N TRP A 159 8.51 -4.05 7.09
CA TRP A 159 9.12 -5.14 6.36
C TRP A 159 10.47 -4.71 5.78
N GLN A 160 11.30 -5.67 5.40
CA GLN A 160 12.63 -5.42 4.87
C GLN A 160 12.71 -5.82 3.41
N CYS A 161 13.46 -5.05 2.65
CA CYS A 161 13.79 -5.40 1.27
C CYS A 161 15.15 -4.84 0.90
N ASN A 162 15.73 -5.44 -0.12
CA ASN A 162 16.89 -4.89 -0.79
C ASN A 162 16.82 -5.17 -2.29
N THR A 163 17.46 -4.32 -3.08
CA THR A 163 17.49 -4.44 -4.54
C THR A 163 18.91 -4.28 -5.05
N ARG A 164 19.20 -4.98 -6.13
CA ARG A 164 20.49 -4.86 -6.85
C ARG A 164 20.26 -4.92 -8.34
N ILE A 165 20.82 -3.97 -9.08
CA ILE A 165 20.90 -4.02 -10.54
C ILE A 165 22.14 -4.85 -10.91
N THR A 166 21.95 -5.77 -11.85
CA THR A 166 22.98 -6.67 -12.37
C THR A 166 23.15 -6.46 -13.88
N ASP A 167 24.08 -7.15 -14.49
CA ASP A 167 24.30 -7.19 -15.95
C ASP A 167 23.16 -7.88 -16.73
N LYS A 168 22.22 -8.55 -16.01
CA LYS A 168 21.11 -9.30 -16.63
C LYS A 168 19.73 -8.81 -16.23
N GLY A 169 19.64 -7.70 -15.49
CA GLY A 169 18.38 -7.16 -14.96
C GLY A 169 18.53 -6.64 -13.55
N TRP A 170 17.53 -6.86 -12.71
CA TRP A 170 17.59 -6.49 -11.31
C TRP A 170 16.97 -7.56 -10.42
N ILE A 171 17.41 -7.58 -9.18
CA ILE A 171 16.98 -8.51 -8.13
C ILE A 171 16.25 -7.71 -7.07
N ALA A 172 15.22 -8.31 -6.50
CA ALA A 172 14.56 -7.84 -5.29
C ALA A 172 14.44 -8.98 -4.29
N GLU A 173 14.86 -8.72 -3.05
CA GLU A 173 14.66 -9.61 -1.92
C GLU A 173 13.76 -8.95 -0.89
N TYR A 174 12.83 -9.74 -0.35
CA TYR A 174 11.88 -9.32 0.67
C TYR A 174 11.99 -10.21 1.88
N LYS A 175 11.88 -9.61 3.05
CA LYS A 175 11.56 -10.28 4.31
C LYS A 175 10.30 -9.65 4.87
N ILE A 176 9.20 -10.39 4.85
CA ILE A 176 7.89 -9.96 5.33
C ILE A 176 7.61 -10.69 6.65
N PRO A 177 7.78 -10.02 7.81
CA PRO A 177 7.49 -10.63 9.10
C PRO A 177 6.01 -10.99 9.21
N TYR A 178 5.67 -12.08 9.88
CA TYR A 178 4.26 -12.44 10.10
C TYR A 178 3.50 -11.40 10.92
N ALA A 179 4.18 -10.53 11.66
CA ALA A 179 3.58 -9.38 12.33
C ALA A 179 3.00 -8.34 11.35
N ALA A 180 3.50 -8.31 10.10
CA ALA A 180 2.97 -7.46 9.03
C ALA A 180 1.71 -8.04 8.37
N LEU A 181 1.44 -9.34 8.58
CA LEU A 181 0.35 -10.06 7.96
C LEU A 181 -0.76 -10.36 8.97
N ARG A 182 -1.94 -10.67 8.44
CA ARG A 182 -3.07 -11.18 9.22
C ARG A 182 -3.49 -12.51 8.62
N PHE A 183 -3.48 -13.56 9.42
CA PHE A 183 -3.88 -14.90 9.01
C PHE A 183 -4.42 -15.70 10.19
N PRO A 184 -5.31 -16.71 9.97
CA PRO A 184 -5.88 -17.53 11.02
C PRO A 184 -4.82 -18.49 11.61
N ASP A 185 -4.98 -18.89 12.87
CA ASP A 185 -4.12 -19.93 13.50
C ASP A 185 -4.55 -21.33 13.02
N LEU A 186 -3.95 -21.75 11.91
CA LEU A 186 -4.20 -23.07 11.31
C LEU A 186 -2.88 -23.85 11.22
N PRO A 187 -2.90 -25.18 11.35
CA PRO A 187 -1.70 -26.02 11.25
C PRO A 187 -1.01 -25.95 9.89
N THR A 188 -1.79 -25.75 8.84
CA THR A 188 -1.33 -25.56 7.45
C THR A 188 -1.99 -24.31 6.91
N GLN A 189 -1.18 -23.46 6.30
CA GLN A 189 -1.62 -22.24 5.65
C GLN A 189 -1.52 -22.41 4.13
N ASN A 190 -2.57 -22.07 3.46
CA ASN A 190 -2.58 -21.84 2.01
C ASN A 190 -3.00 -20.38 1.83
N TRP A 191 -2.21 -19.61 1.10
CA TRP A 191 -2.50 -18.19 0.90
C TRP A 191 -2.67 -17.89 -0.57
N ASP A 192 -3.56 -16.97 -0.88
CA ASP A 192 -3.60 -16.39 -2.22
C ASP A 192 -2.35 -15.55 -2.44
N ILE A 193 -1.72 -15.66 -3.62
CA ILE A 193 -0.50 -14.93 -3.96
C ILE A 193 -0.51 -14.53 -5.43
N ASN A 194 -0.02 -13.34 -5.71
CA ASN A 194 0.31 -12.94 -7.07
C ASN A 194 1.58 -12.09 -7.09
N PHE A 195 2.20 -12.05 -8.25
CA PHE A 195 3.37 -11.21 -8.50
C PHE A 195 3.07 -10.32 -9.70
N TYR A 196 3.38 -9.05 -9.55
CA TYR A 196 3.20 -8.06 -10.60
C TYR A 196 4.54 -7.41 -10.94
N ARG A 197 4.78 -7.19 -12.24
CA ARG A 197 5.94 -6.46 -12.74
C ARG A 197 5.51 -5.39 -13.72
N ASN A 198 6.06 -4.19 -13.57
CA ASN A 198 5.94 -3.09 -14.52
C ASN A 198 7.33 -2.74 -15.08
N ILE A 199 7.48 -2.81 -16.41
CA ILE A 199 8.63 -2.31 -17.15
C ILE A 199 8.25 -0.95 -17.73
N ARG A 200 8.57 0.09 -17.00
CA ARG A 200 8.05 1.46 -17.23
C ARG A 200 8.41 2.01 -18.60
N ARG A 201 9.63 1.78 -19.09
CA ARG A 201 10.11 2.32 -20.39
C ARG A 201 9.31 1.82 -21.60
N ILE A 202 8.77 0.61 -21.53
CA ILE A 202 7.95 0.00 -22.59
C ILE A 202 6.46 -0.07 -22.20
N ARG A 203 6.11 0.43 -21.00
CA ARG A 203 4.75 0.41 -20.44
C ARG A 203 4.13 -0.99 -20.42
N GLU A 204 4.97 -2.00 -20.17
CA GLU A 204 4.52 -3.38 -20.07
C GLU A 204 4.26 -3.73 -18.61
N GLU A 205 3.08 -4.26 -18.37
CA GLU A 205 2.66 -4.82 -17.11
C GLU A 205 2.40 -6.31 -17.26
N SER A 206 2.85 -7.09 -16.31
CA SER A 206 2.69 -8.54 -16.33
C SER A 206 2.36 -9.08 -14.93
N LEU A 207 1.59 -10.15 -14.90
CA LEU A 207 1.18 -10.88 -13.70
C LEU A 207 1.65 -12.34 -13.81
N TRP A 208 2.00 -12.92 -12.67
CA TRP A 208 2.23 -14.36 -12.60
C TRP A 208 0.93 -15.13 -12.80
N GLN A 209 -0.09 -14.85 -11.99
CA GLN A 209 -1.46 -15.34 -12.20
C GLN A 209 -2.23 -14.28 -13.00
N PRO A 210 -2.62 -14.56 -14.24
CA PRO A 210 -3.38 -13.61 -15.03
C PRO A 210 -4.77 -13.38 -14.43
N LYS A 211 -5.31 -12.16 -14.60
CA LYS A 211 -6.66 -11.83 -14.17
C LYS A 211 -7.59 -11.64 -15.35
N ASN A 212 -8.85 -12.04 -15.18
CA ASN A 212 -9.91 -11.74 -16.13
C ASN A 212 -10.54 -10.38 -15.81
N PRO A 213 -10.43 -9.36 -16.67
CA PRO A 213 -10.99 -8.04 -16.40
C PRO A 213 -12.53 -8.01 -16.33
N ALA A 214 -13.21 -9.08 -16.79
CA ALA A 214 -14.66 -9.20 -16.67
C ALA A 214 -15.13 -9.69 -15.29
N ILE A 215 -14.19 -10.15 -14.45
CA ILE A 215 -14.47 -10.59 -13.07
C ILE A 215 -14.04 -9.49 -12.12
N GLU A 216 -14.96 -9.07 -11.25
CA GLU A 216 -14.71 -8.06 -10.24
C GLU A 216 -13.75 -8.58 -9.15
N GLY A 217 -12.90 -7.68 -8.65
CA GLY A 217 -11.89 -7.99 -7.65
C GLY A 217 -10.55 -8.43 -8.24
N PHE A 218 -9.54 -8.41 -7.40
CA PHE A 218 -8.18 -8.85 -7.74
C PHE A 218 -7.77 -10.04 -6.87
N VAL A 219 -8.01 -9.97 -5.56
CA VAL A 219 -7.58 -10.99 -4.58
C VAL A 219 -8.21 -12.36 -4.90
N ASN A 220 -9.49 -12.39 -5.29
CA ASN A 220 -10.20 -13.60 -5.67
C ASN A 220 -9.68 -14.29 -6.95
N GLN A 221 -8.81 -13.63 -7.69
CA GLN A 221 -8.23 -14.13 -8.93
C GLN A 221 -6.73 -14.45 -8.82
N MET A 222 -6.15 -14.32 -7.64
CA MET A 222 -4.73 -14.66 -7.40
C MET A 222 -4.49 -16.16 -7.52
N GLY A 223 -3.22 -16.52 -7.76
CA GLY A 223 -2.73 -17.89 -7.61
C GLY A 223 -2.68 -18.30 -6.13
N GLU A 224 -2.07 -19.43 -5.83
CA GLU A 224 -1.99 -19.96 -4.48
C GLU A 224 -0.56 -20.34 -4.12
N VAL A 225 -0.13 -19.96 -2.91
CA VAL A 225 1.07 -20.49 -2.28
C VAL A 225 0.67 -21.52 -1.21
N THR A 226 1.27 -22.69 -1.32
CA THR A 226 1.01 -23.86 -0.46
C THR A 226 2.27 -24.28 0.30
N GLY A 227 2.15 -25.28 1.17
CA GLY A 227 3.28 -25.88 1.88
C GLY A 227 3.72 -25.14 3.14
N ILE A 228 3.06 -24.04 3.50
CA ILE A 228 3.38 -23.29 4.72
C ILE A 228 2.76 -24.01 5.93
N THR A 229 3.60 -24.51 6.83
CA THR A 229 3.16 -25.31 8.00
C THR A 229 3.87 -24.89 9.28
N GLY A 230 3.16 -25.01 10.41
CA GLY A 230 3.75 -24.84 11.74
C GLY A 230 4.10 -23.39 12.09
N ILE A 231 3.53 -22.42 11.40
CA ILE A 231 3.62 -21.00 11.74
C ILE A 231 2.43 -20.60 12.61
N LYS A 232 2.62 -19.57 13.41
CA LYS A 232 1.56 -19.00 14.27
C LYS A 232 1.46 -17.49 14.07
N PRO A 233 0.25 -16.91 14.11
CA PRO A 233 0.08 -15.48 14.15
C PRO A 233 0.82 -14.89 15.35
N PRO A 234 1.78 -13.97 15.15
CA PRO A 234 2.48 -13.35 16.28
C PRO A 234 1.58 -12.28 16.94
N VAL A 235 1.98 -11.85 18.14
CA VAL A 235 1.40 -10.67 18.74
C VAL A 235 1.73 -9.47 17.86
N ARG A 236 0.71 -8.81 17.37
CA ARG A 236 0.85 -7.63 16.49
C ARG A 236 0.90 -6.37 17.33
N LEU A 237 2.09 -6.00 17.77
CA LEU A 237 2.35 -4.76 18.50
C LEU A 237 3.48 -4.01 17.80
N ALA A 238 3.18 -2.82 17.31
CA ALA A 238 4.16 -1.90 16.77
C ALA A 238 4.13 -0.60 17.59
N LEU A 239 5.30 -0.12 17.95
CA LEU A 239 5.50 1.12 18.69
C LEU A 239 6.42 2.01 17.86
N PHE A 240 5.98 3.24 17.58
CA PHE A 240 6.71 4.22 16.79
C PHE A 240 6.99 5.46 17.65
N PRO A 241 8.00 5.44 18.54
CA PRO A 241 8.36 6.62 19.30
C PRO A 241 9.01 7.67 18.39
N TYR A 242 8.74 8.93 18.66
CA TYR A 242 9.38 10.05 17.97
C TYR A 242 9.75 11.17 18.93
N LEU A 243 10.75 11.93 18.53
CA LEU A 243 11.22 13.14 19.19
C LEU A 243 11.44 14.21 18.10
N THR A 244 10.82 15.37 18.28
CA THR A 244 10.92 16.50 17.37
C THR A 244 11.49 17.71 18.08
N GLY A 245 12.40 18.41 17.43
CA GLY A 245 12.95 19.69 17.90
C GLY A 245 12.65 20.79 16.90
N TYR A 246 12.18 21.93 17.39
CA TYR A 246 11.91 23.11 16.59
C TYR A 246 12.86 24.24 16.98
N TYR A 247 13.40 24.92 15.98
CA TYR A 247 14.16 26.13 16.16
C TYR A 247 13.47 27.25 15.39
N ASP A 248 12.86 28.15 16.14
CA ASP A 248 12.03 29.22 15.58
C ASP A 248 12.81 30.52 15.54
N ILE A 249 12.66 31.27 14.45
CA ILE A 249 13.23 32.59 14.25
C ILE A 249 12.09 33.54 13.89
N PHE A 250 11.75 34.44 14.79
CA PHE A 250 10.70 35.42 14.59
C PHE A 250 11.32 36.82 14.32
N PRO A 251 11.00 37.47 13.18
CA PRO A 251 11.39 38.86 12.98
C PRO A 251 10.58 39.78 13.91
N ASN A 252 11.24 40.68 14.61
CA ASN A 252 10.60 41.65 15.46
C ASN A 252 10.23 42.91 14.68
N SER A 253 9.27 43.68 15.18
CA SER A 253 8.84 44.94 14.59
C SER A 253 9.94 46.04 14.62
N ASP A 254 10.96 45.92 15.47
CA ASP A 254 12.12 46.81 15.60
C ASP A 254 13.29 46.43 14.66
N GLY A 255 13.10 45.41 13.81
CA GLY A 255 14.12 44.88 12.90
C GLY A 255 15.07 43.88 13.53
N GLY A 256 14.89 43.52 14.79
CA GLY A 256 15.58 42.41 15.48
C GLY A 256 14.99 41.04 15.14
N THR A 257 15.57 40.02 15.74
CA THR A 257 15.04 38.62 15.65
C THR A 257 14.98 38.00 17.02
N THR A 258 13.84 37.41 17.35
CA THR A 258 13.69 36.52 18.52
C THR A 258 13.89 35.08 18.09
N LYS A 259 14.65 34.33 18.86
CA LYS A 259 14.93 32.91 18.60
C LYS A 259 14.32 32.07 19.71
N GLY A 260 13.58 31.03 19.32
CA GLY A 260 12.98 30.06 20.23
C GLY A 260 13.51 28.66 19.93
N PHE A 261 13.54 27.82 20.94
CA PHE A 261 13.78 26.40 20.79
C PHE A 261 12.71 25.66 21.59
N SER A 262 12.03 24.74 20.94
CA SER A 262 11.05 23.84 21.58
C SER A 262 11.30 22.40 21.16
N TYR A 263 10.87 21.47 21.97
CA TYR A 263 10.92 20.04 21.64
C TYR A 263 9.63 19.37 22.10
N THR A 264 9.24 18.35 21.39
CA THR A 264 8.11 17.47 21.73
C THR A 264 8.49 16.03 21.48
N GLY A 265 7.86 15.11 22.20
CA GLY A 265 8.02 13.69 21.98
C GLY A 265 6.71 12.96 22.22
N GLY A 266 6.48 11.95 21.42
CA GLY A 266 5.27 11.16 21.46
C GLY A 266 5.50 9.76 20.93
N MET A 267 4.42 9.03 20.71
CA MET A 267 4.47 7.65 20.26
C MET A 267 3.17 7.25 19.57
N ASP A 268 3.28 6.59 18.42
CA ASP A 268 2.18 5.88 17.81
C ASP A 268 2.23 4.41 18.21
N ILE A 269 1.06 3.84 18.46
CA ILE A 269 0.87 2.47 18.94
C ILE A 269 -0.12 1.78 18.02
N LYS A 270 0.29 0.67 17.39
CA LYS A 270 -0.61 -0.21 16.66
C LYS A 270 -0.64 -1.56 17.36
N TYR A 271 -1.81 -2.00 17.81
CA TYR A 271 -1.99 -3.27 18.50
C TYR A 271 -3.15 -4.06 17.91
N GLY A 272 -2.84 -5.24 17.38
CA GLY A 272 -3.85 -6.18 16.91
C GLY A 272 -4.51 -6.89 18.09
N ILE A 273 -5.71 -6.46 18.44
CA ILE A 273 -6.49 -7.06 19.55
C ILE A 273 -6.95 -8.47 19.16
N THR A 274 -7.51 -8.60 17.96
CA THR A 274 -7.92 -9.86 17.34
C THR A 274 -7.62 -9.82 15.84
N ASP A 275 -7.89 -10.87 15.11
CA ASP A 275 -7.71 -10.89 13.66
C ASP A 275 -8.56 -9.84 12.94
N ALA A 276 -9.71 -9.47 13.53
CA ALA A 276 -10.63 -8.47 12.99
C ALA A 276 -10.42 -7.06 13.54
N PHE A 277 -9.88 -6.90 14.77
CA PHE A 277 -9.78 -5.61 15.46
C PHE A 277 -8.33 -5.21 15.68
N THR A 278 -8.02 -3.98 15.30
CA THR A 278 -6.73 -3.33 15.58
C THR A 278 -6.98 -2.03 16.33
N LEU A 279 -6.31 -1.86 17.46
CA LEU A 279 -6.19 -0.58 18.14
C LEU A 279 -5.07 0.22 17.47
N ASP A 280 -5.39 1.40 17.03
CA ASP A 280 -4.45 2.39 16.55
C ASP A 280 -4.56 3.63 17.47
N ALA A 281 -3.47 4.00 18.11
CA ALA A 281 -3.46 5.07 19.10
C ALA A 281 -2.23 5.95 18.92
N THR A 282 -2.40 7.25 19.09
CA THR A 282 -1.31 8.22 19.11
C THR A 282 -1.30 9.00 20.42
N VAL A 283 -0.12 9.19 20.99
CA VAL A 283 0.10 9.92 22.24
C VAL A 283 0.98 11.12 21.95
N ILE A 284 0.48 12.31 22.22
CA ILE A 284 1.12 13.60 21.97
C ILE A 284 1.56 13.70 20.49
N PRO A 285 0.62 13.56 19.52
CA PRO A 285 1.00 13.56 18.11
C PRO A 285 1.64 14.89 17.71
N ASP A 286 2.70 14.77 16.90
CA ASP A 286 3.35 15.89 16.25
C ASP A 286 3.07 15.84 14.74
N PHE A 287 2.34 16.82 14.23
CA PHE A 287 1.98 16.93 12.83
C PHE A 287 2.89 17.90 12.05
N GLY A 288 4.00 18.34 12.62
CA GLY A 288 4.94 19.27 12.00
C GLY A 288 5.62 18.76 10.71
N GLN A 289 5.58 17.43 10.47
CA GLN A 289 6.09 16.83 9.24
C GLN A 289 5.08 16.83 8.09
N VAL A 290 3.81 17.14 8.38
CA VAL A 290 2.75 17.15 7.37
C VAL A 290 2.88 18.40 6.52
N ALA A 291 2.76 18.24 5.20
CA ALA A 291 2.79 19.36 4.27
C ALA A 291 1.67 20.37 4.59
N PHE A 292 2.00 21.66 4.59
CA PHE A 292 1.03 22.73 4.76
C PHE A 292 0.02 22.72 3.61
N ASP A 293 -1.22 23.05 3.92
CA ASP A 293 -2.25 23.23 2.92
C ASP A 293 -1.91 24.43 2.02
N ALA A 294 -2.28 24.34 0.74
CA ALA A 294 -2.14 25.47 -0.17
C ALA A 294 -3.03 26.63 0.30
N GLN A 295 -2.48 27.85 0.31
CA GLN A 295 -3.28 29.03 0.58
C GLN A 295 -4.34 29.21 -0.52
N VAL A 296 -5.61 29.19 -0.13
CA VAL A 296 -6.74 29.40 -1.03
C VAL A 296 -7.43 30.70 -0.65
N LEU A 297 -7.52 31.63 -1.60
CA LEU A 297 -8.36 32.82 -1.44
C LEU A 297 -9.83 32.41 -1.61
N ASN A 298 -10.52 32.16 -0.47
CA ASN A 298 -11.93 31.80 -0.50
C ASN A 298 -12.80 33.06 -0.54
N LEU A 299 -13.42 33.32 -1.69
CA LEU A 299 -14.39 34.40 -1.89
C LEU A 299 -15.86 33.92 -1.78
N SER A 300 -16.07 32.65 -1.45
CA SER A 300 -17.41 32.06 -1.28
C SER A 300 -17.82 32.04 0.20
N PRO A 301 -19.12 31.97 0.52
CA PRO A 301 -19.60 31.82 1.88
C PRO A 301 -19.45 30.39 2.43
N PHE A 302 -18.87 29.48 1.66
CA PHE A 302 -18.72 28.08 2.06
C PHE A 302 -17.31 27.80 2.58
N GLU A 303 -17.23 26.91 3.57
CA GLU A 303 -15.95 26.41 4.11
C GLU A 303 -15.13 25.71 2.99
N VAL A 304 -13.82 25.94 2.97
CA VAL A 304 -12.91 25.20 2.10
C VAL A 304 -12.54 23.90 2.79
N TYR A 305 -12.79 22.78 2.12
CA TYR A 305 -12.40 21.48 2.62
C TYR A 305 -11.00 21.10 2.10
N PHE A 306 -10.11 20.77 3.00
CA PHE A 306 -8.77 20.28 2.70
C PHE A 306 -8.69 18.78 2.92
N ASN A 307 -7.91 18.09 2.10
CA ASN A 307 -7.64 16.68 2.28
C ASN A 307 -6.90 16.44 3.61
N GLU A 308 -7.21 15.33 4.26
CA GLU A 308 -6.48 14.91 5.44
C GLU A 308 -5.11 14.33 5.02
N ASN A 309 -4.04 14.84 5.60
CA ASN A 309 -2.66 14.42 5.31
C ASN A 309 -1.95 13.83 6.53
N ARG A 310 -2.60 13.85 7.73
CA ARG A 310 -2.04 13.30 8.96
C ARG A 310 -2.29 11.80 9.00
N ALA A 311 -1.22 11.00 9.02
CA ALA A 311 -1.26 9.55 8.86
C ALA A 311 -2.27 8.85 9.78
N PHE A 312 -2.37 9.27 11.05
CA PHE A 312 -3.34 8.70 11.99
C PHE A 312 -4.80 8.87 11.51
N PHE A 313 -5.12 9.95 10.83
CA PHE A 313 -6.48 10.25 10.37
C PHE A 313 -6.77 9.81 8.94
N THR A 314 -5.79 9.23 8.22
CA THR A 314 -5.97 8.73 6.85
C THR A 314 -6.13 7.22 6.83
N GLU A 315 -5.38 6.49 7.64
CA GLU A 315 -5.38 5.03 7.67
C GLU A 315 -6.64 4.46 8.35
N GLY A 316 -7.31 3.50 7.71
CA GLY A 316 -8.45 2.75 8.27
C GLY A 316 -9.66 3.62 8.63
N THR A 317 -9.85 4.73 7.94
CA THR A 317 -10.91 5.71 8.26
C THR A 317 -12.14 5.61 7.36
N GLU A 318 -12.21 4.65 6.47
CA GLU A 318 -13.30 4.44 5.50
C GLU A 318 -14.68 4.42 6.18
N LEU A 319 -14.77 3.78 7.36
CA LEU A 319 -16.01 3.73 8.13
C LEU A 319 -16.42 5.11 8.68
N PHE A 320 -15.45 5.95 9.03
CA PHE A 320 -15.71 7.29 9.58
C PHE A 320 -16.05 8.31 8.50
N GLN A 321 -15.63 8.06 7.25
CA GLN A 321 -15.91 8.92 6.11
C GLN A 321 -17.30 8.66 5.50
N LYS A 322 -17.95 7.53 5.84
CA LYS A 322 -19.30 7.24 5.35
C LYS A 322 -20.30 8.30 5.75
N GLY A 323 -20.96 8.88 4.75
CA GLY A 323 -21.96 9.93 4.95
C GLY A 323 -21.38 11.31 5.28
N GLU A 324 -20.05 11.50 5.19
CA GLU A 324 -19.36 12.79 5.43
C GLU A 324 -19.66 13.41 6.80
N LEU A 325 -19.96 12.56 7.80
CA LEU A 325 -20.34 13.01 9.14
C LEU A 325 -19.15 13.44 9.99
N PHE A 326 -17.95 13.01 9.65
CA PHE A 326 -16.73 13.27 10.39
C PHE A 326 -15.68 13.97 9.53
N TYR A 327 -15.29 15.17 9.91
CA TYR A 327 -14.22 15.92 9.26
C TYR A 327 -13.06 16.09 10.25
N SER A 328 -12.05 15.24 10.12
CA SER A 328 -10.90 15.13 11.04
C SER A 328 -10.06 16.40 11.13
N ARG A 329 -10.03 17.21 10.07
CA ARG A 329 -9.28 18.49 10.02
C ARG A 329 -9.71 19.51 11.07
N ARG A 330 -10.90 19.36 11.66
CA ARG A 330 -11.34 20.17 12.79
C ARG A 330 -10.67 19.83 14.12
N ILE A 331 -10.01 18.66 14.20
CA ILE A 331 -9.24 18.26 15.38
C ILE A 331 -7.89 19.00 15.36
N GLY A 332 -7.57 19.72 16.42
CA GLY A 332 -6.38 20.58 16.53
C GLY A 332 -6.59 22.00 16.04
N GLY A 333 -7.85 22.43 15.85
CA GLY A 333 -8.19 23.81 15.51
C GLY A 333 -8.00 24.79 16.68
N SER A 334 -8.44 26.03 16.50
CA SER A 334 -8.31 27.09 17.51
C SER A 334 -9.04 26.73 18.82
N PRO A 335 -8.52 27.15 19.98
CA PRO A 335 -9.19 27.00 21.25
C PRO A 335 -10.60 27.63 21.25
N ILE A 336 -11.56 26.98 21.93
CA ILE A 336 -12.98 27.42 21.94
C ILE A 336 -13.15 28.86 22.49
N ASN A 337 -12.29 29.27 23.42
CA ASN A 337 -12.39 30.58 24.10
C ASN A 337 -11.30 31.55 23.64
N ILE A 338 -10.87 31.47 22.37
CA ILE A 338 -9.82 32.34 21.85
C ILE A 338 -10.24 33.82 21.90
N ASP A 339 -11.55 34.11 21.81
CA ASP A 339 -12.12 35.46 21.87
C ASP A 339 -11.83 36.16 23.19
N VAL A 340 -11.62 35.39 24.29
CA VAL A 340 -11.21 35.94 25.60
C VAL A 340 -9.84 36.62 25.53
N LEU A 341 -9.00 36.24 24.61
CA LEU A 341 -7.69 36.84 24.38
C LEU A 341 -7.82 38.29 23.88
N ASP A 342 -8.85 38.57 23.08
CA ASP A 342 -9.12 39.92 22.60
C ASP A 342 -9.55 40.85 23.75
N GLU A 343 -10.37 40.35 24.70
CA GLU A 343 -10.74 41.08 25.90
C GLU A 343 -9.54 41.33 26.81
N ILE A 344 -8.65 40.35 26.99
CA ILE A 344 -7.42 40.49 27.77
C ILE A 344 -6.48 41.50 27.12
N ALA A 345 -6.37 41.48 25.78
CA ALA A 345 -5.50 42.36 25.02
C ALA A 345 -5.90 43.86 25.16
N GLU A 346 -7.15 44.15 25.51
CA GLU A 346 -7.59 45.54 25.80
C GLU A 346 -7.06 46.07 27.15
N THR A 347 -6.74 45.18 28.10
CA THR A 347 -6.33 45.56 29.46
C THR A 347 -4.88 45.20 29.78
N ASP A 348 -4.31 44.15 29.15
CA ASP A 348 -2.99 43.63 29.42
C ASP A 348 -2.24 43.26 28.11
N SER A 349 -0.91 43.10 28.17
CA SER A 349 -0.08 42.69 27.05
C SER A 349 0.00 41.18 26.96
N ILE A 350 -0.46 40.60 25.85
CA ILE A 350 -0.27 39.17 25.54
C ILE A 350 1.12 38.97 24.94
N ILE A 351 1.97 38.21 25.64
CA ILE A 351 3.34 37.96 25.18
C ILE A 351 3.36 36.79 24.18
N SER A 352 2.62 35.73 24.44
CA SER A 352 2.44 34.60 23.53
C SER A 352 1.22 33.75 23.93
N TYR A 353 0.62 33.12 22.98
CA TYR A 353 -0.43 32.11 23.20
C TYR A 353 -0.36 31.02 22.10
N ASN A 354 -0.89 29.85 22.42
CA ASN A 354 -1.04 28.79 21.42
C ASN A 354 -2.32 29.03 20.63
N SER A 355 -2.17 29.31 19.34
CA SER A 355 -3.29 29.51 18.41
C SER A 355 -4.04 28.21 18.08
N GLU A 356 -3.43 27.07 18.37
CA GLU A 356 -3.96 25.74 18.09
C GLU A 356 -4.01 24.87 19.34
N VAL A 357 -5.03 24.02 19.43
CA VAL A 357 -5.17 23.03 20.51
C VAL A 357 -4.25 21.86 20.27
N GLN A 358 -3.39 21.57 21.22
CA GLN A 358 -2.54 20.38 21.18
C GLN A 358 -3.38 19.12 21.47
N LEU A 359 -3.35 18.16 20.55
CA LEU A 359 -3.93 16.85 20.78
C LEU A 359 -3.03 16.05 21.73
N LEU A 360 -3.57 15.57 22.83
CA LEU A 360 -2.81 14.75 23.79
C LEU A 360 -2.89 13.26 23.47
N ASN A 361 -4.03 12.82 22.98
CA ASN A 361 -4.27 11.43 22.62
C ASN A 361 -5.38 11.34 21.58
N ALA A 362 -5.22 10.42 20.65
CA ALA A 362 -6.30 9.93 19.80
C ALA A 362 -6.20 8.40 19.66
N SER A 363 -7.34 7.72 19.62
CA SER A 363 -7.39 6.28 19.50
C SER A 363 -8.57 5.86 18.63
N LYS A 364 -8.38 4.84 17.80
CA LYS A 364 -9.40 4.21 16.96
C LYS A 364 -9.25 2.69 17.02
N VAL A 365 -10.35 1.97 16.86
CA VAL A 365 -10.41 0.50 16.85
C VAL A 365 -11.20 0.05 15.63
#